data_038f8768a6c905385a49c3d0369476a6
#
_entry.id   038f8768a6c905385a49c3d0369476a6
#
_cell.length_a   1.000
_cell.length_b   1.000
_cell.length_c   1.000
_cell.angle_alpha   90.00
_cell.angle_beta   90.00
_cell.angle_gamma   90.00
#
_symmetry.space_group_name_H-M   'P 1'
#
loop_
_entity.id
_entity.type
_entity.pdbx_description
1 polymer ?
#
loop_
_entity_poly.entity_id
_entity_poly.type
_entity_poly.pdbx_seq_one_letter_code
_entity_poly.pdbx_strand_id
1 'polypeptide(L)' 'MREVQIYSRSNCHLCAIALETLVELQKELNFTITKVFIDGNPELEAKYGEQVPVILINNQQHDFFRVDPERFRSAFSKL' A
#
# COMPACT_ATOMS: atom_id res chain seq x y z
N MET A 1 10.37 -14.05 0.56
CA MET A 1 10.30 -12.81 1.35
C MET A 1 9.06 -12.05 0.95
N ARG A 2 8.33 -11.52 1.92
CA ARG A 2 7.08 -10.81 1.66
C ARG A 2 7.34 -9.32 1.58
N GLU A 3 6.89 -8.71 0.51
CA GLU A 3 7.08 -7.28 0.28
C GLU A 3 5.74 -6.60 0.05
N VAL A 4 5.52 -5.48 0.74
CA VAL A 4 4.34 -4.66 0.56
C VAL A 4 4.79 -3.31 0.03
N GLN A 5 4.15 -2.86 -1.04
CA GLN A 5 4.41 -1.56 -1.63
C GLN A 5 3.20 -0.68 -1.45
N ILE A 6 3.44 0.60 -1.15
CA ILE A 6 2.37 1.58 -1.07
C ILE A 6 2.73 2.75 -1.99
N TYR A 7 1.88 3.01 -2.97
CA TYR A 7 2.01 4.16 -3.85
C TYR A 7 1.19 5.31 -3.27
N SER A 8 1.85 6.43 -3.06
CA SER A 8 1.29 7.59 -2.36
C SER A 8 1.54 8.87 -3.12
N ARG A 9 0.84 9.92 -2.72
CA ARG A 9 1.07 11.29 -3.21
C ARG A 9 1.43 12.18 -2.03
N SER A 10 2.06 13.32 -2.33
CA SER A 10 2.30 14.35 -1.33
C SER A 10 0.97 14.89 -0.81
N ASN A 11 0.92 15.23 0.47
CA ASN A 11 -0.27 15.80 1.11
C ASN A 11 -1.50 14.91 1.03
N CYS A 12 -1.30 13.60 1.00
CA CYS A 12 -2.40 12.64 0.96
C CYS A 12 -2.70 12.13 2.37
N HIS A 13 -3.81 12.58 2.93
CA HIS A 13 -4.22 12.18 4.27
C HIS A 13 -4.51 10.67 4.34
N LEU A 14 -5.22 10.15 3.33
CA LEU A 14 -5.54 8.72 3.27
C LEU A 14 -4.29 7.86 3.15
N CYS A 15 -3.27 8.37 2.46
CA CYS A 15 -1.99 7.65 2.35
C CYS A 15 -1.30 7.53 3.71
N ALA A 16 -1.35 8.59 4.51
CA ALA A 16 -0.78 8.57 5.85
C ALA A 16 -1.49 7.55 6.74
N ILE A 17 -2.81 7.53 6.69
CA ILE A 17 -3.61 6.57 7.47
C ILE A 17 -3.30 5.15 7.03
N ALA A 18 -3.22 4.91 5.72
CA ALA A 18 -2.92 3.59 5.19
C ALA A 18 -1.54 3.11 5.65
N LEU A 19 -0.55 4.00 5.64
CA LEU A 19 0.79 3.65 6.09
C LEU A 19 0.79 3.29 7.57
N GLU A 20 0.08 4.04 8.40
CA GLU A 20 -0.04 3.72 9.82
C GLU A 20 -0.63 2.32 10.03
N THR A 21 -1.66 1.99 9.26
CA THR A 21 -2.29 0.67 9.34
C THR A 21 -1.29 -0.42 8.93
N LEU A 22 -0.51 -0.18 7.87
CA LEU A 22 0.50 -1.14 7.44
C LEU A 22 1.59 -1.34 8.50
N VAL A 23 2.01 -0.27 9.16
CA VAL A 23 3.01 -0.37 10.23
C VAL A 23 2.48 -1.21 11.39
N GLU A 24 1.22 -1.05 11.74
CA GLU A 24 0.62 -1.88 12.79
C GLU A 24 0.54 -3.35 12.38
N LEU A 25 0.15 -3.60 11.13
CA LEU A 25 0.10 -4.97 10.62
C LEU A 25 1.49 -5.59 10.52
N GLN A 26 2.51 -4.77 10.27
CA GLN A 26 3.89 -5.24 10.21
C GLN A 26 4.36 -5.85 11.53
N LYS A 27 3.84 -5.37 12.64
CA LYS A 27 4.17 -5.93 13.95
C LYS A 27 3.61 -7.33 14.13
N GLU A 28 2.52 -7.63 13.45
CA GLU A 28 1.85 -8.92 13.53
C GLU A 28 2.31 -9.88 12.44
N LEU A 29 2.54 -9.34 11.25
CA LEU A 29 2.90 -10.11 10.06
C LEU A 29 4.27 -9.64 9.59
N ASN A 30 5.16 -10.56 9.24
CA ASN A 30 6.51 -10.18 8.82
C ASN A 30 6.51 -9.81 7.33
N PHE A 31 6.78 -8.55 7.05
CA PHE A 31 6.94 -8.06 5.68
C PHE A 31 7.73 -6.76 5.66
N THR A 32 8.25 -6.42 4.50
CA THR A 32 8.90 -5.13 4.29
C THR A 32 7.91 -4.16 3.67
N ILE A 33 8.07 -2.87 3.96
CA ILE A 33 7.22 -1.82 3.38
C ILE A 33 8.09 -0.93 2.51
N THR A 34 7.69 -0.78 1.25
CA THR A 34 8.32 0.15 0.33
C THR A 34 7.33 1.22 -0.05
N LYS A 35 7.65 2.46 0.28
CA LYS A 35 6.80 3.61 0.00
C LYS A 35 7.29 4.29 -1.27
N VAL A 36 6.41 4.49 -2.23
CA VAL A 36 6.73 5.12 -3.50
C VAL A 36 5.81 6.31 -3.73
N PHE A 37 6.38 7.49 -3.92
CA PHE A 37 5.59 8.66 -4.28
C PHE A 37 5.41 8.68 -5.79
N ILE A 38 4.19 8.92 -6.25
CA ILE A 38 3.89 8.99 -7.67
C ILE A 38 4.05 10.39 -8.24
N ASP A 39 4.26 11.38 -7.37
CA ASP A 39 4.42 12.78 -7.79
C ASP A 39 5.58 12.91 -8.76
N GLY A 40 5.33 13.60 -9.87
CA GLY A 40 6.36 13.81 -10.88
C GLY A 40 6.64 12.64 -11.80
N ASN A 41 5.91 11.54 -11.64
CA ASN A 41 6.03 10.38 -12.53
C ASN A 41 4.74 10.26 -13.36
N PRO A 42 4.74 10.72 -14.61
CA PRO A 42 3.50 10.73 -15.42
C PRO A 42 2.84 9.37 -15.57
N GLU A 43 3.63 8.30 -15.68
CA GLU A 43 3.06 6.96 -15.83
C GLU A 43 2.32 6.53 -14.58
N LEU A 44 2.92 6.76 -13.40
CA LEU A 44 2.29 6.40 -12.14
C LEU A 44 1.10 7.29 -11.83
N GLU A 45 1.22 8.58 -12.15
CA GLU A 45 0.11 9.49 -11.95
C GLU A 45 -1.10 9.12 -12.82
N ALA A 46 -0.85 8.70 -14.06
CA ALA A 46 -1.93 8.26 -14.95
C ALA A 46 -2.57 6.97 -14.45
N LYS A 47 -1.74 6.06 -13.93
CA LYS A 47 -2.21 4.74 -13.52
C LYS A 47 -2.90 4.76 -12.15
N TYR A 48 -2.35 5.50 -11.20
CA TYR A 48 -2.79 5.46 -9.81
C TYR A 48 -3.26 6.80 -9.24
N GLY A 49 -3.19 7.88 -10.01
CA GLY A 49 -3.40 9.22 -9.51
C GLY A 49 -4.67 9.44 -8.71
N GLU A 50 -5.75 8.79 -9.09
CA GLU A 50 -7.04 8.93 -8.41
C GLU A 50 -7.33 7.80 -7.43
N GLN A 51 -6.41 6.83 -7.32
CA GLN A 51 -6.61 5.63 -6.50
C GLN A 51 -5.70 5.58 -5.28
N VAL A 52 -4.81 6.54 -5.12
CA VAL A 52 -3.87 6.51 -3.99
C VAL A 52 -4.60 6.62 -2.65
N PRO A 53 -4.15 5.90 -1.62
CA PRO A 53 -3.00 4.99 -1.65
C PRO A 53 -3.34 3.68 -2.37
N VAL A 54 -2.37 3.17 -3.11
CA VAL A 54 -2.49 1.85 -3.77
C VAL A 54 -1.55 0.88 -3.07
N ILE A 55 -2.08 -0.24 -2.66
CA ILE A 55 -1.35 -1.24 -1.87
C ILE A 55 -1.08 -2.45 -2.75
N LEU A 56 0.21 -2.83 -2.85
CA LEU A 56 0.60 -4.03 -3.57
C LEU A 56 1.25 -5.01 -2.60
N ILE A 57 0.95 -6.29 -2.75
CA ILE A 57 1.58 -7.37 -2.01
C ILE A 57 2.34 -8.21 -3.02
N ASN A 58 3.66 -8.29 -2.88
CA ASN A 58 4.53 -9.02 -3.80
C ASN A 58 4.29 -8.62 -5.26
N ASN A 59 4.21 -7.31 -5.51
CA ASN A 59 4.01 -6.69 -6.82
C ASN A 59 2.63 -6.92 -7.45
N GLN A 60 1.68 -7.43 -6.68
CA GLN A 60 0.30 -7.57 -7.15
C GLN A 60 -0.60 -6.60 -6.43
N GLN A 61 -1.40 -5.86 -7.17
CA GLN A 61 -2.30 -4.90 -6.55
C GLN A 61 -3.29 -5.61 -5.65
N HIS A 62 -3.33 -5.18 -4.38
CA HIS A 62 -4.21 -5.78 -3.39
C HIS A 62 -5.43 -4.89 -3.12
N ASP A 63 -5.22 -3.60 -2.91
CA ASP A 63 -6.29 -2.70 -2.53
C ASP A 63 -5.93 -1.26 -2.92
N PHE A 64 -6.90 -0.37 -2.83
CA PHE A 64 -6.69 1.05 -3.06
C PHE A 64 -7.60 1.85 -2.14
N PHE A 65 -7.26 3.14 -1.94
CA PHE A 65 -7.91 4.11 -1.05
C PHE A 65 -7.65 3.85 0.43
N ARG A 66 -7.64 2.60 0.87
CA ARG A 66 -7.42 2.29 2.29
C ARG A 66 -6.89 0.87 2.44
N VAL A 67 -6.39 0.60 3.65
CA VAL A 67 -5.97 -0.76 4.02
C VAL A 67 -7.04 -1.33 4.94
N ASP A 68 -7.65 -2.42 4.53
CA ASP A 68 -8.57 -3.18 5.37
C ASP A 68 -7.77 -4.28 6.05
N PRO A 69 -7.58 -4.21 7.39
CA PRO A 69 -6.73 -5.20 8.08
C PRO A 69 -7.17 -6.64 7.89
N GLU A 70 -8.46 -6.91 7.88
CA GLU A 70 -8.95 -8.28 7.71
C GLU A 70 -8.66 -8.82 6.33
N ARG A 71 -8.90 -8.02 5.30
CA ARG A 71 -8.59 -8.43 3.93
C ARG A 71 -7.10 -8.62 3.75
N PHE A 72 -6.30 -7.76 4.36
CA PHE A 72 -4.85 -7.85 4.28
C PHE A 72 -4.36 -9.13 4.92
N ARG A 73 -4.85 -9.46 6.11
CA ARG A 73 -4.48 -10.71 6.79
C ARG A 73 -4.87 -11.93 5.97
N SER A 74 -6.06 -11.89 5.39
CA SER A 74 -6.54 -12.98 4.55
C SER A 74 -5.65 -13.18 3.33
N ALA A 75 -5.25 -12.10 2.68
CA ALA A 75 -4.36 -12.19 1.53
C ALA A 75 -3.00 -12.77 1.93
N PHE A 76 -2.47 -12.36 3.09
CA PHE A 76 -1.20 -12.86 3.57
C PHE A 76 -1.25 -14.35 3.92
N SER A 77 -2.37 -14.83 4.42
CA SER A 77 -2.50 -16.24 4.79
C SER A 77 -2.45 -17.17 3.58
N LYS A 78 -2.60 -16.62 2.38
CA LYS A 78 -2.57 -17.39 1.14
C LYS A 78 -1.20 -17.36 0.44
N LEU A 79 -0.26 -16.66 1.00
CA LEU A 79 1.09 -16.57 0.42
C LEU A 79 1.96 -17.77 0.79
#